data_9c4b1f6cbe39ad0fe3bd7e2d68694f9e
#
_entry.id   9c4b1f6cbe39ad0fe3bd7e2d68694f9e
#
_cell.length_a   1.000
_cell.length_b   1.000
_cell.length_c   1.000
_cell.angle_alpha   90.00
_cell.angle_beta   90.00
_cell.angle_gamma   90.00
#
_symmetry.space_group_name_H-M   'P 1'
#
loop_
_entity.id
_entity.type
_entity.pdbx_description
1 polymer ?
#
loop_
_entity_poly.entity_id
_entity_poly.type
_entity_poly.pdbx_seq_one_letter_code
_entity_poly.pdbx_strand_id
1 'polypeptide(L)'
;MPSAFNLNGIVLIDLAVRAGYRGQVVFVDTGYHFRETLETREKLAARYPELVFVTLNADLPLDDLYQTDTDACCAARKVVPLAQYLERHRPSALLNARSRDQALMTRASIEFLEPGERTRINPLAHWDRDKLEAYAREHDLTVNPLYWDGFLSIGCHPCTRAVKPGEDARAGRWAGQGKTECGLWQGAQAI
;
A
#
# COMPACT_ATOMS: atom_id res chain seq x y z
N MET A 1 -0.99 -10.94 -0.87
CA MET A 1 -1.57 -9.64 -0.42
C MET A 1 -0.46 -8.59 -0.45
N PRO A 2 -0.43 -7.67 -1.43
CA PRO A 2 0.51 -6.55 -1.43
C PRO A 2 0.18 -5.56 -0.31
N SER A 3 1.20 -5.07 0.42
CA SER A 3 1.01 -4.08 1.48
C SER A 3 2.19 -3.10 1.55
N ALA A 4 1.88 -1.82 1.80
CA ALA A 4 2.85 -0.76 2.11
C ALA A 4 2.71 -0.31 3.58
N PHE A 5 2.04 -1.09 4.41
CA PHE A 5 1.88 -0.91 5.86
C PHE A 5 1.32 0.47 6.26
N ASN A 6 0.47 1.05 5.42
CA ASN A 6 -0.39 2.15 5.82
C ASN A 6 -1.65 1.63 6.54
N LEU A 7 -2.48 2.50 7.12
CA LEU A 7 -3.63 2.12 7.93
C LEU A 7 -4.51 1.03 7.27
N ASN A 8 -4.92 1.22 6.01
CA ASN A 8 -5.74 0.23 5.30
C ASN A 8 -5.03 -1.13 5.17
N GLY A 9 -3.72 -1.12 4.88
CA GLY A 9 -2.92 -2.35 4.75
C GLY A 9 -2.84 -3.11 6.07
N ILE A 10 -2.68 -2.39 7.18
CA ILE A 10 -2.60 -2.95 8.53
C ILE A 10 -3.95 -3.56 8.94
N VAL A 11 -5.05 -2.82 8.73
CA VAL A 11 -6.41 -3.32 9.00
C VAL A 11 -6.72 -4.55 8.15
N LEU A 12 -6.34 -4.56 6.87
CA LEU A 12 -6.55 -5.71 6.01
C LEU A 12 -5.76 -6.94 6.49
N ILE A 13 -4.53 -6.76 6.97
CA ILE A 13 -3.72 -7.86 7.51
C ILE A 13 -4.44 -8.51 8.69
N ASP A 14 -4.90 -7.74 9.66
CA ASP A 14 -5.61 -8.26 10.83
C ASP A 14 -6.92 -8.95 10.45
N LEU A 15 -7.75 -8.32 9.63
CA LEU A 15 -8.99 -8.91 9.11
C LEU A 15 -8.75 -10.24 8.39
N ALA A 16 -7.73 -10.30 7.55
CA ALA A 16 -7.39 -11.51 6.80
C ALA A 16 -6.96 -12.65 7.75
N VAL A 17 -6.13 -12.35 8.75
CA VAL A 17 -5.71 -13.33 9.77
C VAL A 17 -6.90 -13.85 10.56
N ARG A 18 -7.79 -12.97 11.01
CA ARG A 18 -9.04 -13.35 11.71
C ARG A 18 -9.97 -14.19 10.84
N ALA A 19 -9.97 -13.94 9.53
CA ALA A 19 -10.69 -14.75 8.55
C ALA A 19 -10.00 -16.08 8.18
N GLY A 20 -8.86 -16.40 8.81
CA GLY A 20 -8.12 -17.64 8.59
C GLY A 20 -7.09 -17.61 7.46
N TYR A 21 -6.78 -16.42 6.90
CA TYR A 21 -5.71 -16.29 5.90
C TYR A 21 -4.35 -16.65 6.51
N ARG A 22 -3.57 -17.48 5.79
CA ARG A 22 -2.23 -17.96 6.17
C ARG A 22 -1.23 -17.81 5.02
N GLY A 23 -1.46 -16.83 4.15
CA GLY A 23 -0.65 -16.63 2.95
C GLY A 23 0.44 -15.58 3.13
N GLN A 24 0.81 -14.96 2.00
CA GLN A 24 1.93 -14.04 1.93
C GLN A 24 1.49 -12.58 1.98
N VAL A 25 2.22 -11.76 2.76
CA VAL A 25 2.19 -10.30 2.72
C VAL A 25 3.41 -9.83 1.95
N VAL A 26 3.21 -9.21 0.80
CA VAL A 26 4.27 -8.81 -0.12
C VAL A 26 4.52 -7.32 -0.01
N PHE A 27 5.69 -6.95 0.43
CA PHE A 27 6.17 -5.58 0.52
C PHE A 27 7.18 -5.29 -0.58
N VAL A 28 7.04 -4.17 -1.28
CA VAL A 28 8.04 -3.72 -2.26
C VAL A 28 8.89 -2.65 -1.61
N ASP A 29 10.11 -2.98 -1.24
CA ASP A 29 11.08 -2.02 -0.72
C ASP A 29 11.75 -1.30 -1.88
N THR A 30 11.50 -0.01 -1.97
CA THR A 30 12.06 0.88 -3.01
C THR A 30 13.43 1.42 -2.67
N GLY A 31 13.92 1.20 -1.46
CA GLY A 31 15.10 1.85 -0.89
C GLY A 31 14.84 3.27 -0.37
N TYR A 32 13.64 3.82 -0.58
CA TYR A 32 13.29 5.20 -0.17
C TYR A 32 12.16 5.25 0.86
N HIS A 33 11.87 4.15 1.54
CA HIS A 33 10.85 4.17 2.58
C HIS A 33 11.28 4.96 3.81
N PHE A 34 10.29 5.49 4.55
CA PHE A 34 10.52 5.98 5.90
C PHE A 34 10.98 4.83 6.79
N ARG A 35 11.85 5.13 7.76
CA ARG A 35 12.30 4.17 8.76
C ARG A 35 11.10 3.58 9.53
N GLU A 36 10.11 4.41 9.86
CA GLU A 36 8.88 4.04 10.54
C GLU A 36 8.06 3.00 9.76
N THR A 37 8.10 3.04 8.42
CA THR A 37 7.45 2.02 7.58
C THR A 37 8.15 0.67 7.70
N LEU A 38 9.49 0.66 7.70
CA LEU A 38 10.27 -0.56 7.86
C LEU A 38 10.09 -1.15 9.26
N GLU A 39 10.14 -0.32 10.31
CA GLU A 39 9.88 -0.74 11.69
C GLU A 39 8.45 -1.28 11.87
N THR A 40 7.45 -0.65 11.23
CA THR A 40 6.07 -1.13 11.25
C THR A 40 5.97 -2.52 10.61
N ARG A 41 6.64 -2.74 9.50
CA ARG A 41 6.73 -4.06 8.84
C ARG A 41 7.27 -5.13 9.79
N GLU A 42 8.36 -4.85 10.52
CA GLU A 42 8.95 -5.79 11.47
C GLU A 42 8.00 -6.10 12.65
N LYS A 43 7.35 -5.07 13.21
CA LYS A 43 6.37 -5.24 14.27
C LYS A 43 5.18 -6.09 13.83
N LEU A 44 4.69 -5.89 12.60
CA LEU A 44 3.59 -6.70 12.05
C LEU A 44 4.03 -8.14 11.79
N ALA A 45 5.25 -8.36 11.30
CA ALA A 45 5.77 -9.72 11.12
C ALA A 45 5.90 -10.47 12.45
N ALA A 46 6.31 -9.80 13.52
CA ALA A 46 6.35 -10.37 14.86
C ALA A 46 4.94 -10.62 15.44
N ARG A 47 3.96 -9.76 15.14
CA ARG A 47 2.58 -9.88 15.63
C ARG A 47 1.80 -11.01 14.94
N TYR A 48 2.09 -11.28 13.66
CA TYR A 48 1.37 -12.27 12.84
C TYR A 48 2.35 -13.34 12.30
N PRO A 49 2.91 -14.18 13.18
CA PRO A 49 3.90 -15.20 12.81
C PRO A 49 3.33 -16.30 11.88
N GLU A 50 2.01 -16.40 11.78
CA GLU A 50 1.31 -17.30 10.85
C GLU A 50 1.31 -16.82 9.40
N LEU A 51 1.74 -15.57 9.13
CA LEU A 51 1.87 -15.01 7.78
C LEU A 51 3.33 -15.05 7.31
N VAL A 52 3.53 -15.17 6.01
CA VAL A 52 4.85 -15.05 5.39
C VAL A 52 5.04 -13.63 4.86
N PHE A 53 5.91 -12.85 5.50
CA PHE A 53 6.26 -11.50 5.04
C PHE A 53 7.40 -11.57 4.02
N VAL A 54 7.09 -11.26 2.76
CA VAL A 54 8.04 -11.23 1.64
C VAL A 54 8.41 -9.80 1.33
N THR A 55 9.71 -9.50 1.28
CA THR A 55 10.22 -8.19 0.81
C THR A 55 10.82 -8.34 -0.57
N LEU A 56 10.34 -7.52 -1.51
CA LEU A 56 10.87 -7.42 -2.86
C LEU A 56 11.73 -6.16 -2.97
N ASN A 57 12.98 -6.32 -3.37
CA ASN A 57 13.90 -5.21 -3.63
C ASN A 57 14.01 -4.98 -5.14
N ALA A 58 14.20 -3.74 -5.54
CA ALA A 58 14.42 -3.40 -6.95
C ALA A 58 15.84 -3.70 -7.43
N ASP A 59 16.79 -4.03 -6.51
CA ASP A 59 18.22 -4.26 -6.78
C ASP A 59 18.87 -3.12 -7.60
N LEU A 60 18.37 -1.91 -7.41
CA LEU A 60 18.84 -0.70 -8.07
C LEU A 60 19.56 0.20 -7.05
N PRO A 61 20.67 0.85 -7.44
CA PRO A 61 21.31 1.85 -6.59
C PRO A 61 20.35 3.01 -6.32
N LEU A 62 20.56 3.71 -5.21
CA LEU A 62 19.83 4.95 -4.93
C LEU A 62 20.27 6.02 -5.94
N ASP A 63 19.31 6.76 -6.48
CA ASP A 63 19.49 7.79 -7.50
C ASP A 63 18.50 8.94 -7.31
N ASP A 64 18.53 9.92 -8.19
CA ASP A 64 17.62 11.08 -8.17
C ASP A 64 16.44 10.95 -9.15
N LEU A 65 16.19 9.76 -9.68
CA LEU A 65 15.13 9.52 -10.66
C LEU A 65 13.75 9.96 -10.15
N TYR A 66 13.51 9.86 -8.84
CA TYR A 66 12.26 10.36 -8.23
C TYR A 66 12.05 11.86 -8.38
N GLN A 67 13.09 12.65 -8.63
CA GLN A 67 13.01 14.10 -8.86
C GLN A 67 12.80 14.42 -10.34
N THR A 68 13.46 13.67 -11.23
CA THR A 68 13.51 13.96 -12.67
C THR A 68 12.41 13.24 -13.44
N ASP A 69 12.09 12.00 -13.08
CA ASP A 69 11.03 11.18 -13.66
C ASP A 69 10.43 10.25 -12.62
N THR A 70 9.43 10.76 -11.89
CA THR A 70 8.74 10.00 -10.84
C THR A 70 7.99 8.78 -11.38
N ASP A 71 7.54 8.79 -12.63
CA ASP A 71 6.85 7.66 -13.24
C ASP A 71 7.83 6.54 -13.54
N ALA A 72 8.98 6.84 -14.14
CA ALA A 72 10.05 5.86 -14.36
C ALA A 72 10.57 5.29 -13.03
N CYS A 73 10.77 6.14 -12.02
CA CYS A 73 11.16 5.70 -10.67
C CYS A 73 10.15 4.71 -10.07
N CYS A 74 8.84 5.03 -10.12
CA CYS A 74 7.80 4.13 -9.62
C CYS A 74 7.72 2.83 -10.44
N ALA A 75 7.87 2.91 -11.76
CA ALA A 75 7.87 1.73 -12.64
C ALA A 75 9.03 0.80 -12.26
N ALA A 76 10.26 1.31 -12.23
CA ALA A 76 11.45 0.50 -11.96
C ALA A 76 11.47 -0.09 -10.54
N ARG A 77 11.07 0.71 -9.52
CA ARG A 77 11.24 0.33 -8.10
C ARG A 77 10.00 -0.28 -7.44
N LYS A 78 8.83 -0.25 -8.10
CA LYS A 78 7.59 -0.81 -7.54
C LYS A 78 6.87 -1.74 -8.51
N VAL A 79 6.55 -1.23 -9.72
CA VAL A 79 5.71 -1.97 -10.66
C VAL A 79 6.45 -3.22 -11.15
N VAL A 80 7.66 -3.05 -11.65
CA VAL A 80 8.46 -4.17 -12.20
C VAL A 80 8.73 -5.26 -11.17
N PRO A 81 9.25 -4.98 -9.94
CA PRO A 81 9.48 -6.04 -8.95
C PRO A 81 8.21 -6.80 -8.58
N LEU A 82 7.07 -6.08 -8.39
CA LEU A 82 5.82 -6.75 -8.06
C LEU A 82 5.28 -7.56 -9.24
N ALA A 83 5.33 -7.03 -10.46
CA ALA A 83 4.90 -7.74 -11.67
C ALA A 83 5.68 -9.05 -11.85
N GLN A 84 7.00 -9.00 -11.75
CA GLN A 84 7.86 -10.19 -11.86
C GLN A 84 7.55 -11.22 -10.77
N TYR A 85 7.31 -10.75 -9.54
CA TYR A 85 6.91 -11.62 -8.45
C TYR A 85 5.58 -12.32 -8.74
N LEU A 86 4.56 -11.59 -9.18
CA LEU A 86 3.23 -12.12 -9.49
C LEU A 86 3.26 -13.06 -10.70
N GLU A 87 4.08 -12.76 -11.70
CA GLU A 87 4.26 -13.64 -12.85
C GLU A 87 4.90 -14.99 -12.48
N ARG A 88 5.89 -14.95 -11.57
CA ARG A 88 6.56 -16.14 -11.06
C ARG A 88 5.64 -17.02 -10.20
N HIS A 89 4.85 -16.39 -9.33
CA HIS A 89 4.03 -17.11 -8.34
C HIS A 89 2.60 -17.40 -8.80
N ARG A 90 2.13 -16.73 -9.86
CA ARG A 90 0.80 -16.89 -10.49
C ARG A 90 -0.36 -17.04 -9.52
N PRO A 91 -0.55 -16.13 -8.53
CA PRO A 91 -1.69 -16.21 -7.64
C PRO A 91 -2.99 -16.04 -8.43
N SER A 92 -4.01 -16.81 -8.12
CA SER A 92 -5.34 -16.69 -8.74
C SER A 92 -6.10 -15.46 -8.25
N ALA A 93 -5.77 -14.98 -7.06
CA ALA A 93 -6.41 -13.80 -6.47
C ALA A 93 -5.44 -12.96 -5.65
N LEU A 94 -5.73 -11.65 -5.55
CA LEU A 94 -4.99 -10.68 -4.76
C LEU A 94 -5.93 -10.00 -3.75
N LEU A 95 -5.59 -10.08 -2.47
CA LEU A 95 -6.22 -9.24 -1.44
C LEU A 95 -5.60 -7.85 -1.48
N ASN A 96 -6.42 -6.81 -1.65
CA ASN A 96 -5.98 -5.42 -1.73
C ASN A 96 -6.64 -4.56 -0.66
N ALA A 97 -5.85 -3.70 -0.03
CA ALA A 97 -6.31 -2.76 0.99
C ALA A 97 -6.83 -1.44 0.39
N ARG A 98 -7.39 -1.48 -0.83
CA ARG A 98 -7.93 -0.29 -1.51
C ARG A 98 -9.33 0.01 -1.01
N SER A 99 -9.64 1.29 -0.80
CA SER A 99 -11.00 1.75 -0.52
C SER A 99 -11.34 2.97 -1.38
N ARG A 100 -12.62 3.21 -1.60
CA ARG A 100 -13.13 4.36 -2.36
C ARG A 100 -12.73 5.67 -1.67
N ASP A 101 -12.84 5.72 -0.35
CA ASP A 101 -12.54 6.89 0.48
C ASP A 101 -11.07 7.35 0.37
N GLN A 102 -10.13 6.46 0.07
CA GLN A 102 -8.72 6.82 -0.07
C GLN A 102 -8.43 7.83 -1.19
N ALA A 103 -9.22 7.83 -2.26
CA ALA A 103 -9.02 8.72 -3.40
C ALA A 103 -10.29 8.72 -4.27
N LEU A 104 -11.23 9.60 -3.97
CA LEU A 104 -12.52 9.69 -4.67
C LEU A 104 -12.36 9.88 -6.18
N MET A 105 -11.32 10.62 -6.61
CA MET A 105 -11.06 10.87 -8.03
C MET A 105 -10.63 9.63 -8.81
N THR A 106 -9.90 8.70 -8.19
CA THR A 106 -9.27 7.57 -8.90
C THR A 106 -9.79 6.20 -8.45
N ARG A 107 -10.52 6.14 -7.33
CA ARG A 107 -10.93 4.90 -6.67
C ARG A 107 -12.43 4.80 -6.41
N ALA A 108 -13.26 5.75 -6.88
CA ALA A 108 -14.70 5.76 -6.65
C ALA A 108 -15.42 4.49 -7.15
N SER A 109 -14.88 3.85 -8.19
CA SER A 109 -15.45 2.65 -8.81
C SER A 109 -14.90 1.32 -8.26
N ILE A 110 -14.07 1.35 -7.22
CA ILE A 110 -13.55 0.10 -6.63
C ILE A 110 -14.71 -0.72 -6.07
N GLU A 111 -14.79 -1.97 -6.48
CA GLU A 111 -15.75 -2.95 -5.98
C GLU A 111 -15.08 -3.97 -5.04
N PHE A 112 -15.88 -4.63 -4.21
CA PHE A 112 -15.39 -5.70 -3.33
C PHE A 112 -14.65 -6.78 -4.13
N LEU A 113 -15.19 -7.16 -5.28
CA LEU A 113 -14.63 -8.15 -6.18
C LEU A 113 -14.47 -7.55 -7.59
N GLU A 114 -13.25 -7.52 -8.08
CA GLU A 114 -12.92 -7.07 -9.42
C GLU A 114 -12.34 -8.26 -10.21
N PRO A 115 -13.11 -8.82 -11.16
CA PRO A 115 -12.62 -9.91 -12.01
C PRO A 115 -11.52 -9.42 -12.96
N GLY A 116 -10.63 -10.32 -13.35
CA GLY A 116 -9.52 -10.04 -14.26
C GLY A 116 -8.66 -11.28 -14.43
N GLU A 117 -7.50 -11.16 -15.05
CA GLU A 117 -6.50 -12.25 -15.13
C GLU A 117 -6.19 -12.81 -13.73
N ARG A 118 -6.12 -11.90 -12.75
CA ARG A 118 -6.06 -12.22 -11.32
C ARG A 118 -7.22 -11.50 -10.65
N THR A 119 -8.09 -12.25 -10.00
CA THR A 119 -9.21 -11.65 -9.25
C THR A 119 -8.68 -10.75 -8.14
N ARG A 120 -9.15 -9.49 -8.11
CA ARG A 120 -8.82 -8.58 -7.01
C ARG A 120 -9.96 -8.57 -6.01
N ILE A 121 -9.63 -8.81 -4.76
CA ILE A 121 -10.57 -8.81 -3.65
C ILE A 121 -10.21 -7.61 -2.77
N ASN A 122 -11.16 -6.67 -2.63
CA ASN A 122 -10.98 -5.42 -1.87
C ASN A 122 -11.94 -5.39 -0.66
N PRO A 123 -11.63 -6.07 0.44
CA PRO A 123 -12.54 -6.17 1.59
C PRO A 123 -12.89 -4.82 2.21
N LEU A 124 -12.02 -3.83 2.02
CA LEU A 124 -12.16 -2.48 2.55
C LEU A 124 -12.78 -1.49 1.53
N ALA A 125 -13.31 -1.96 0.38
CA ALA A 125 -13.79 -1.09 -0.71
C ALA A 125 -14.74 0.03 -0.23
N HIS A 126 -15.64 -0.30 0.72
CA HIS A 126 -16.64 0.62 1.28
C HIS A 126 -16.31 1.13 2.69
N TRP A 127 -15.08 0.95 3.17
CA TRP A 127 -14.67 1.46 4.46
C TRP A 127 -14.11 2.87 4.31
N ASP A 128 -14.64 3.79 5.12
CA ASP A 128 -14.10 5.13 5.31
C ASP A 128 -12.97 5.14 6.34
N ARG A 129 -12.37 6.29 6.52
CA ARG A 129 -11.27 6.50 7.46
C ARG A 129 -11.69 6.27 8.90
N ASP A 130 -12.85 6.77 9.29
CA ASP A 130 -13.33 6.69 10.67
C ASP A 130 -13.51 5.24 11.09
N LYS A 131 -14.06 4.41 10.20
CA LYS A 131 -14.22 2.97 10.42
C LYS A 131 -12.88 2.24 10.51
N LEU A 132 -11.90 2.61 9.66
CA LEU A 132 -10.55 2.05 9.72
C LEU A 132 -9.85 2.39 11.04
N GLU A 133 -9.94 3.64 11.48
CA GLU A 133 -9.36 4.10 12.75
C GLU A 133 -10.05 3.46 13.96
N ALA A 134 -11.38 3.39 13.94
CA ALA A 134 -12.14 2.73 15.00
C ALA A 134 -11.72 1.25 15.14
N TYR A 135 -11.63 0.54 14.01
CA TYR A 135 -11.18 -0.84 13.99
C TYR A 135 -9.74 -0.99 14.52
N ALA A 136 -8.84 -0.09 14.08
CA ALA A 136 -7.45 -0.14 14.51
C ALA A 136 -7.31 0.09 16.03
N ARG A 137 -8.11 0.98 16.61
CA ARG A 137 -8.16 1.22 18.07
C ARG A 137 -8.79 0.05 18.82
N GLU A 138 -9.92 -0.48 18.34
CA GLU A 138 -10.64 -1.60 18.97
C GLU A 138 -9.76 -2.86 19.08
N HIS A 139 -8.92 -3.10 18.06
CA HIS A 139 -8.07 -4.27 18.00
C HIS A 139 -6.61 -4.01 18.36
N ASP A 140 -6.30 -2.84 18.92
CA ASP A 140 -4.95 -2.43 19.33
C ASP A 140 -3.91 -2.72 18.23
N LEU A 141 -4.18 -2.25 16.99
CA LEU A 141 -3.30 -2.51 15.87
C LEU A 141 -2.06 -1.62 15.91
N THR A 142 -0.93 -2.18 15.50
CA THR A 142 0.32 -1.44 15.32
C THR A 142 0.24 -0.56 14.07
N VAL A 143 -0.25 0.66 14.22
CA VAL A 143 -0.32 1.65 13.14
C VAL A 143 1.04 2.32 12.97
N ASN A 144 1.43 2.62 11.71
CA ASN A 144 2.63 3.41 11.42
C ASN A 144 2.52 4.77 12.13
N PRO A 145 3.49 5.17 12.98
CA PRO A 145 3.38 6.38 13.79
C PRO A 145 3.22 7.66 12.96
N LEU A 146 3.81 7.72 11.77
CA LEU A 146 3.65 8.85 10.86
C LEU A 146 2.18 9.15 10.51
N TYR A 147 1.30 8.16 10.59
CA TYR A 147 -0.13 8.37 10.35
C TYR A 147 -0.71 9.42 11.31
N TRP A 148 -0.32 9.37 12.57
CA TRP A 148 -0.77 10.29 13.61
C TRP A 148 -0.10 11.67 13.49
N ASP A 149 1.02 11.76 12.76
CA ASP A 149 1.72 13.00 12.43
C ASP A 149 1.21 13.64 11.11
N GLY A 150 0.02 13.19 10.64
CA GLY A 150 -0.65 13.73 9.47
C GLY A 150 -0.23 13.12 8.12
N PHE A 151 0.56 12.06 8.10
CA PHE A 151 0.87 11.33 6.86
C PHE A 151 -0.24 10.33 6.53
N LEU A 152 -1.41 10.82 6.14
CA LEU A 152 -2.61 10.01 5.91
C LEU A 152 -2.47 9.02 4.73
N SER A 153 -1.50 9.24 3.85
CA SER A 153 -1.13 8.33 2.75
C SER A 153 0.39 8.23 2.67
N ILE A 154 0.96 7.17 3.23
CA ILE A 154 2.41 6.97 3.31
C ILE A 154 2.94 6.26 2.07
N GLY A 155 4.07 6.72 1.53
CA GLY A 155 4.83 6.08 0.45
C GLY A 155 6.33 6.27 0.65
N CYS A 156 7.08 6.53 -0.44
CA CYS A 156 8.50 6.85 -0.34
C CYS A 156 8.72 8.19 0.35
N HIS A 157 9.73 8.29 1.20
CA HIS A 157 10.10 9.52 1.93
C HIS A 157 10.21 10.75 1.02
N PRO A 158 10.95 10.74 -0.11
CA PRO A 158 11.09 11.93 -0.95
C PRO A 158 9.80 12.32 -1.70
N CYS A 159 8.79 11.42 -1.75
CA CYS A 159 7.54 11.65 -2.46
C CYS A 159 6.33 11.80 -1.53
N THR A 160 6.56 12.02 -0.22
CA THR A 160 5.46 12.05 0.75
C THR A 160 5.70 13.10 1.82
N ARG A 161 4.70 13.96 2.04
CA ARG A 161 4.64 14.88 3.17
C ARG A 161 3.36 14.67 3.99
N ALA A 162 3.35 15.19 5.19
CA ALA A 162 2.10 15.33 5.95
C ALA A 162 1.10 16.23 5.19
N VAL A 163 -0.18 15.95 5.35
CA VAL A 163 -1.26 16.79 4.81
C VAL A 163 -1.62 17.88 5.82
N LYS A 164 -2.04 19.03 5.29
CA LYS A 164 -2.55 20.14 6.11
C LYS A 164 -4.02 19.88 6.48
N PRO A 165 -4.53 20.48 7.54
CA PRO A 165 -5.95 20.43 7.86
C PRO A 165 -6.82 20.86 6.65
N GLY A 166 -7.80 20.03 6.29
CA GLY A 166 -8.69 20.26 5.14
C GLY A 166 -8.18 19.80 3.77
N GLU A 167 -6.92 19.39 3.66
CA GLU A 167 -6.41 18.78 2.42
C GLU A 167 -6.94 17.33 2.25
N ASP A 168 -7.03 16.88 0.99
CA ASP A 168 -7.27 15.47 0.67
C ASP A 168 -6.20 14.58 1.30
N ALA A 169 -6.59 13.37 1.72
CA ALA A 169 -5.68 12.42 2.37
C ALA A 169 -4.43 12.08 1.54
N ARG A 170 -4.51 12.23 0.22
CA ARG A 170 -3.39 11.97 -0.70
C ARG A 170 -2.68 13.22 -1.19
N ALA A 171 -3.11 14.42 -0.77
CA ALA A 171 -2.47 15.68 -1.17
C ALA A 171 -0.98 15.76 -0.80
N GLY A 172 -0.55 14.97 0.19
CA GLY A 172 0.85 14.83 0.56
C GLY A 172 1.69 13.96 -0.39
N ARG A 173 1.05 13.21 -1.33
CA ARG A 173 1.74 12.32 -2.27
C ARG A 173 2.10 13.05 -3.54
N TRP A 174 3.40 12.99 -3.92
CA TRP A 174 3.94 13.64 -5.13
C TRP A 174 3.53 15.13 -5.23
N ALA A 175 3.48 15.83 -4.11
CA ALA A 175 3.02 17.21 -4.04
C ALA A 175 3.80 18.10 -5.05
N GLY A 176 3.04 18.80 -5.91
CA GLY A 176 3.60 19.64 -6.96
C GLY A 176 4.00 18.91 -8.26
N GLN A 177 3.81 17.58 -8.36
CA GLN A 177 4.23 16.80 -9.53
C GLN A 177 3.08 16.34 -10.45
N GLY A 178 1.84 16.73 -10.16
CA GLY A 178 0.67 16.35 -10.97
C GLY A 178 0.32 14.85 -10.95
N LYS A 179 1.03 14.04 -10.16
CA LYS A 179 0.84 12.60 -10.06
C LYS A 179 -0.10 12.25 -8.91
N THR A 180 -1.02 11.31 -9.12
CA THR A 180 -2.02 10.89 -8.12
C THR A 180 -1.90 9.42 -7.70
N GLU A 181 -1.34 8.56 -8.55
CA GLU A 181 -1.18 7.12 -8.29
C GLU A 181 0.20 6.61 -8.72
N CYS A 182 0.66 5.53 -8.08
CA CYS A 182 2.01 4.98 -8.32
C CYS A 182 2.11 4.03 -9.52
N GLY A 183 1.03 3.83 -10.26
CA GLY A 183 1.00 2.96 -11.43
C GLY A 183 0.74 1.47 -11.17
N LEU A 184 0.80 1.00 -9.91
CA LEU A 184 0.58 -0.42 -9.58
C LEU A 184 -0.79 -0.96 -10.03
N TRP A 185 -1.80 -0.10 -10.16
CA TRP A 185 -3.18 -0.48 -10.43
C TRP A 185 -3.78 0.24 -11.64
N GLN A 186 -2.94 0.77 -12.54
CA GLN A 186 -3.36 1.57 -13.69
C GLN A 186 -3.01 0.88 -15.01
N GLY A 187 -3.93 0.99 -16.02
CA GLY A 187 -3.72 0.53 -17.39
C GLY A 187 -3.85 -0.98 -17.61
N ALA A 188 -3.56 -1.41 -18.86
CA ALA A 188 -3.62 -2.82 -19.29
C ALA A 188 -2.59 -3.73 -18.56
N GLN A 189 -1.64 -3.13 -17.87
CA GLN A 189 -0.66 -3.81 -17.02
C GLN A 189 -1.01 -3.68 -15.52
N ALA A 190 -2.25 -3.31 -15.17
CA ALA A 190 -2.69 -3.32 -13.79
C ALA A 190 -2.46 -4.71 -13.20
N ILE A 191 -1.55 -4.78 -12.27
CA ILE A 191 -1.07 -6.00 -11.60
C ILE A 191 -2.20 -6.64 -10.82
#